data_e1846d9913756ac4a6923de813f8bc08
#
_entry.id   e1846d9913756ac4a6923de813f8bc08
#
_cell.length_a   1.000
_cell.length_b   1.000
_cell.length_c   1.000
_cell.angle_alpha   90.00
_cell.angle_beta   90.00
_cell.angle_gamma   90.00
#
_symmetry.space_group_name_H-M   'P 1'
#
loop_
_entity.id
_entity.type
_entity.pdbx_description
1 polymer ?
#
loop_
_entity_poly.entity_id
_entity_poly.type
_entity_poly.pdbx_seq_one_letter_code
_entity_poly.pdbx_strand_id
1 'polypeptide(L)'
;MQPISLRESALLVVDVQQGFTTLCPNELPVPGGLEIVPAINRLLSLDWARIDASQDWHPQDHRSFLGRADNLYPRHCVQNTQGADFVPGLATPRFHAIWRKGYQRDFEAYAVTAQHPAILALYREAKLTTVVVCGIAANICCFYAARDFRQAGFRVLMVEDASAGIDVPPAGLFRAKTREEGVALGIEYVNTDFLV
;
A
#
# COMPACT_ATOMS: atom_id res chain seq x y z
N MET A 1 11.47 -20.02 -4.55
CA MET A 1 10.13 -19.50 -4.86
C MET A 1 9.70 -19.91 -6.26
N GLN A 2 8.42 -20.17 -6.49
CA GLN A 2 7.91 -20.46 -7.83
C GLN A 2 7.70 -19.14 -8.60
N PRO A 3 8.03 -19.08 -9.91
CA PRO A 3 7.73 -17.91 -10.73
C PRO A 3 6.22 -17.61 -10.74
N ILE A 4 5.84 -16.39 -11.06
CA ILE A 4 4.45 -15.98 -11.23
C ILE A 4 4.12 -15.71 -12.70
N SER A 5 2.85 -15.84 -13.07
CA SER A 5 2.33 -15.36 -14.35
C SER A 5 1.84 -13.92 -14.17
N LEU A 6 2.46 -12.95 -14.79
CA LEU A 6 2.00 -11.55 -14.75
C LEU A 6 0.58 -11.41 -15.30
N ARG A 7 0.21 -12.25 -16.29
CA ARG A 7 -1.13 -12.29 -16.90
C ARG A 7 -2.23 -12.84 -15.99
N GLU A 8 -1.86 -13.41 -14.84
CA GLU A 8 -2.77 -13.89 -13.80
C GLU A 8 -2.54 -13.18 -12.48
N SER A 9 -1.84 -12.03 -12.53
CA SER A 9 -1.44 -11.28 -11.34
C SER A 9 -1.91 -9.83 -11.40
N ALA A 10 -2.26 -9.29 -10.22
CA ALA A 10 -2.41 -7.85 -10.02
C ALA A 10 -1.18 -7.27 -9.34
N LEU A 11 -0.78 -6.07 -9.77
CA LEU A 11 0.09 -5.18 -9.00
C LEU A 11 -0.79 -4.19 -8.23
N LEU A 12 -0.63 -4.13 -6.91
CA LEU A 12 -1.26 -3.14 -6.03
C LEU A 12 -0.20 -2.19 -5.50
N VAL A 13 -0.25 -0.95 -5.97
CA VAL A 13 0.63 0.14 -5.52
C VAL A 13 -0.06 0.89 -4.38
N VAL A 14 0.48 0.78 -3.17
CA VAL A 14 -0.18 1.24 -1.95
C VAL A 14 0.35 2.61 -1.56
N ASP A 15 -0.51 3.62 -1.55
CA ASP A 15 -0.36 4.93 -0.88
C ASP A 15 0.97 5.65 -1.16
N VAL A 16 1.46 5.62 -2.39
CA VAL A 16 2.71 6.31 -2.77
C VAL A 16 2.43 7.80 -2.97
N GLN A 17 2.12 8.48 -1.85
CA GLN A 17 1.65 9.86 -1.80
C GLN A 17 2.70 10.80 -1.18
N GLN A 18 2.61 12.08 -1.51
CA GLN A 18 3.57 13.10 -1.05
C GLN A 18 3.58 13.24 0.47
N GLY A 19 2.42 13.07 1.13
CA GLY A 19 2.27 13.14 2.59
C GLY A 19 3.05 12.08 3.37
N PHE A 20 3.44 10.99 2.69
CA PHE A 20 4.31 9.95 3.24
C PHE A 20 5.78 10.10 2.82
N THR A 21 6.17 11.27 2.34
CA THR A 21 7.54 11.53 1.87
C THR A 21 8.07 12.85 2.39
N THR A 22 9.34 13.10 2.14
CA THR A 22 9.99 14.37 2.48
C THR A 22 9.48 15.58 1.68
N LEU A 23 8.59 15.37 0.68
CA LEU A 23 7.90 16.46 -0.02
C LEU A 23 6.89 17.19 0.87
N CYS A 24 6.35 16.49 1.88
CA CYS A 24 5.48 17.07 2.91
C CYS A 24 6.05 16.77 4.32
N PRO A 25 7.16 17.41 4.71
CA PRO A 25 7.93 17.02 5.91
C PRO A 25 7.17 17.21 7.24
N ASN A 26 6.10 17.99 7.23
CA ASN A 26 5.24 18.24 8.40
C ASN A 26 4.07 17.24 8.52
N GLU A 27 3.93 16.33 7.56
CA GLU A 27 2.91 15.27 7.60
C GLU A 27 3.48 13.99 8.23
N LEU A 28 3.54 12.89 7.52
CA LEU A 28 4.02 11.61 8.04
C LEU A 28 5.12 11.01 7.13
N PRO A 29 6.28 11.67 6.99
CA PRO A 29 7.32 11.20 6.08
C PRO A 29 7.89 9.85 6.53
N VAL A 30 7.82 8.88 5.65
CA VAL A 30 8.37 7.54 5.82
C VAL A 30 9.78 7.49 5.22
N PRO A 31 10.81 7.07 5.97
CA PRO A 31 12.16 6.92 5.44
C PRO A 31 12.19 6.02 4.20
N GLY A 32 12.83 6.47 3.13
CA GLY A 32 12.88 5.73 1.87
C GLY A 32 11.64 5.91 0.97
N GLY A 33 10.67 6.75 1.35
CA GLY A 33 9.41 6.88 0.62
C GLY A 33 9.55 7.45 -0.81
N LEU A 34 10.57 8.26 -1.10
CA LEU A 34 10.85 8.72 -2.45
C LEU A 34 11.73 7.75 -3.23
N GLU A 35 12.64 7.10 -2.54
CA GLU A 35 13.67 6.23 -3.08
C GLU A 35 13.10 4.95 -3.71
N ILE A 36 11.88 4.54 -3.31
CA ILE A 36 11.19 3.37 -3.89
C ILE A 36 10.56 3.65 -5.27
N VAL A 37 10.37 4.91 -5.66
CA VAL A 37 9.64 5.28 -6.89
C VAL A 37 10.26 4.67 -8.16
N PRO A 38 11.59 4.67 -8.36
CA PRO A 38 12.19 4.02 -9.52
C PRO A 38 11.90 2.51 -9.57
N ALA A 39 11.95 1.81 -8.44
CA ALA A 39 11.65 0.38 -8.37
C ALA A 39 10.16 0.12 -8.69
N ILE A 40 9.26 0.92 -8.16
CA ILE A 40 7.82 0.85 -8.49
C ILE A 40 7.60 1.09 -9.99
N ASN A 41 8.25 2.08 -10.58
CA ASN A 41 8.11 2.37 -12.01
C ASN A 41 8.62 1.21 -12.89
N ARG A 42 9.67 0.49 -12.47
CA ARG A 42 10.08 -0.76 -13.14
C ARG A 42 8.96 -1.80 -13.10
N LEU A 43 8.31 -2.00 -11.96
CA LEU A 43 7.16 -2.90 -11.85
C LEU A 43 5.98 -2.42 -12.72
N LEU A 44 5.69 -1.12 -12.72
CA LEU A 44 4.62 -0.53 -13.53
C LEU A 44 4.85 -0.69 -15.03
N SER A 45 6.10 -0.86 -15.49
CA SER A 45 6.41 -1.08 -16.91
C SER A 45 6.09 -2.50 -17.40
N LEU A 46 5.91 -3.45 -16.49
CA LEU A 46 5.62 -4.84 -16.82
C LEU A 46 4.17 -5.02 -17.27
N ASP A 47 3.90 -6.18 -17.91
CA ASP A 47 2.63 -6.49 -18.57
C ASP A 47 1.68 -7.26 -17.62
N TRP A 48 1.28 -6.59 -16.54
CA TRP A 48 0.34 -7.12 -15.56
C TRP A 48 -1.06 -7.28 -16.16
N ALA A 49 -1.81 -8.29 -15.70
CA ALA A 49 -3.24 -8.40 -16.00
C ALA A 49 -4.01 -7.20 -15.44
N ARG A 50 -3.57 -6.69 -14.28
CA ARG A 50 -4.19 -5.53 -13.64
C ARG A 50 -3.18 -4.76 -12.79
N ILE A 51 -3.29 -3.43 -12.80
CA ILE A 51 -2.52 -2.52 -11.97
C ILE A 51 -3.49 -1.60 -11.25
N ASP A 52 -3.59 -1.69 -9.94
CA ASP A 52 -4.40 -0.80 -9.12
C ASP A 52 -3.52 -0.03 -8.13
N ALA A 53 -4.00 1.13 -7.70
CA ALA A 53 -3.37 1.89 -6.63
C ALA A 53 -4.37 2.15 -5.49
N SER A 54 -3.88 2.24 -4.26
CA SER A 54 -4.63 2.85 -3.17
C SER A 54 -4.14 4.25 -2.87
N GLN A 55 -5.00 5.04 -2.25
CA GLN A 55 -4.74 6.43 -1.90
C GLN A 55 -5.44 6.74 -0.57
N ASP A 56 -4.66 7.08 0.47
CA ASP A 56 -5.22 7.65 1.69
C ASP A 56 -5.87 9.01 1.37
N TRP A 57 -7.07 9.19 1.90
CA TRP A 57 -7.90 10.35 1.56
C TRP A 57 -8.66 10.86 2.78
N HIS A 58 -7.89 11.29 3.81
CA HIS A 58 -8.43 11.60 5.13
C HIS A 58 -9.17 12.94 5.19
N PRO A 59 -10.34 13.03 5.84
CA PRO A 59 -10.90 14.33 6.21
C PRO A 59 -9.99 15.03 7.24
N GLN A 60 -10.10 16.35 7.33
CA GLN A 60 -9.23 17.16 8.20
C GLN A 60 -9.28 16.78 9.68
N ASP A 61 -10.34 16.12 10.11
CA ASP A 61 -10.59 15.73 11.50
C ASP A 61 -10.66 14.21 11.69
N HIS A 62 -9.95 13.46 10.83
CA HIS A 62 -9.91 12.01 10.89
C HIS A 62 -9.48 11.48 12.27
N ARG A 63 -10.09 10.38 12.71
CA ARG A 63 -9.91 9.82 14.06
C ARG A 63 -8.47 9.45 14.42
N SER A 64 -7.64 9.05 13.46
CA SER A 64 -6.26 8.62 13.68
C SER A 64 -5.30 9.76 14.00
N PHE A 65 -5.68 10.99 13.73
CA PHE A 65 -4.81 12.14 13.90
C PHE A 65 -4.56 12.50 15.37
N LEU A 66 -3.39 13.07 15.64
CA LEU A 66 -3.04 13.60 16.98
C LEU A 66 -4.11 14.58 17.46
N GLY A 67 -4.52 14.43 18.73
CA GLY A 67 -5.62 15.18 19.33
C GLY A 67 -7.01 14.68 18.94
N ARG A 68 -7.14 13.55 18.25
CA ARG A 68 -8.38 12.86 17.93
C ARG A 68 -8.50 11.51 18.65
N ALA A 69 -9.51 10.72 18.33
CA ALA A 69 -9.87 9.52 19.09
C ALA A 69 -8.72 8.51 19.25
N ASP A 70 -8.00 8.21 18.17
CA ASP A 70 -6.91 7.24 18.19
C ASP A 70 -5.56 7.85 18.58
N ASN A 71 -5.39 9.16 18.34
CA ASN A 71 -4.20 9.95 18.72
C ASN A 71 -2.86 9.32 18.30
N LEU A 72 -2.78 8.81 17.07
CA LEU A 72 -1.64 8.01 16.62
C LEU A 72 -0.68 8.75 15.69
N TYR A 73 -1.23 9.53 14.72
CA TYR A 73 -0.45 10.08 13.62
C TYR A 73 -0.57 11.60 13.51
N PRO A 74 0.47 12.31 13.05
CA PRO A 74 0.31 13.66 12.53
C PRO A 74 -0.74 13.69 11.42
N ARG A 75 -1.29 14.87 11.13
CA ARG A 75 -2.16 15.02 9.96
C ARG A 75 -1.38 14.71 8.70
N HIS A 76 -1.93 13.86 7.85
CA HIS A 76 -1.32 13.44 6.59
C HIS A 76 -2.40 13.10 5.57
N CYS A 77 -2.05 13.18 4.30
CA CYS A 77 -2.90 12.80 3.16
C CYS A 77 -4.33 13.35 3.27
N VAL A 78 -4.45 14.61 3.74
CA VAL A 78 -5.76 15.26 3.88
C VAL A 78 -6.36 15.52 2.50
N GLN A 79 -7.65 15.25 2.36
CA GLN A 79 -8.42 15.40 1.12
C GLN A 79 -8.15 16.76 0.46
N ASN A 80 -7.89 16.74 -0.85
CA ASN A 80 -7.65 17.91 -1.68
C ASN A 80 -6.43 18.75 -1.26
N THR A 81 -5.45 18.18 -0.58
CA THR A 81 -4.16 18.80 -0.29
C THR A 81 -3.05 18.13 -1.08
N GLN A 82 -1.90 18.81 -1.18
CA GLN A 82 -0.70 18.26 -1.80
C GLN A 82 -0.26 16.92 -1.18
N GLY A 83 -0.42 16.76 0.14
CA GLY A 83 -0.07 15.51 0.84
C GLY A 83 -0.86 14.31 0.34
N ALA A 84 -2.10 14.52 -0.10
CA ALA A 84 -2.93 13.45 -0.66
C ALA A 84 -2.59 13.09 -2.12
N ASP A 85 -1.83 13.93 -2.84
CA ASP A 85 -1.45 13.64 -4.22
C ASP A 85 -0.36 12.55 -4.28
N PHE A 86 -0.35 11.80 -5.38
CA PHE A 86 0.74 10.85 -5.64
C PHE A 86 2.09 11.58 -5.81
N VAL A 87 3.17 10.87 -5.51
CA VAL A 87 4.53 11.40 -5.68
C VAL A 87 4.78 11.74 -7.15
N PRO A 88 5.33 12.94 -7.45
CA PRO A 88 5.75 13.29 -8.81
C PRO A 88 6.74 12.26 -9.37
N GLY A 89 6.56 11.92 -10.65
CA GLY A 89 7.39 10.92 -11.33
C GLY A 89 6.92 9.47 -11.18
N LEU A 90 5.90 9.20 -10.35
CA LEU A 90 5.22 7.91 -10.35
C LEU A 90 4.39 7.76 -11.63
N ALA A 91 4.52 6.62 -12.32
CA ALA A 91 3.85 6.35 -13.60
C ALA A 91 2.33 6.07 -13.44
N THR A 92 1.61 7.03 -12.85
CA THR A 92 0.18 6.92 -12.53
C THR A 92 -0.75 6.62 -13.73
N PRO A 93 -0.43 7.00 -15.00
CA PRO A 93 -1.25 6.61 -16.14
C PRO A 93 -1.35 5.10 -16.37
N ARG A 94 -0.53 4.30 -15.70
CA ARG A 94 -0.59 2.84 -15.72
C ARG A 94 -1.68 2.24 -14.84
N PHE A 95 -2.26 3.01 -13.90
CA PHE A 95 -3.28 2.51 -12.99
C PHE A 95 -4.61 2.28 -13.72
N HIS A 96 -5.18 1.09 -13.52
CA HIS A 96 -6.52 0.75 -14.00
C HIS A 96 -7.60 1.34 -13.06
N ALA A 97 -7.30 1.39 -11.76
CA ALA A 97 -8.16 2.02 -10.75
C ALA A 97 -7.34 2.62 -9.60
N ILE A 98 -7.89 3.67 -9.00
CA ILE A 98 -7.40 4.28 -7.76
C ILE A 98 -8.48 4.12 -6.69
N TRP A 99 -8.14 3.43 -5.61
CA TRP A 99 -9.03 3.11 -4.50
C TRP A 99 -8.74 4.03 -3.33
N ARG A 100 -9.57 5.05 -3.14
CA ARG A 100 -9.44 5.96 -1.99
C ARG A 100 -9.91 5.29 -0.72
N LYS A 101 -9.13 5.39 0.35
CA LYS A 101 -9.44 4.83 1.67
C LYS A 101 -9.21 5.85 2.79
N GLY A 102 -9.65 5.54 4.02
CA GLY A 102 -9.56 6.47 5.13
C GLY A 102 -10.41 7.74 4.97
N TYR A 103 -11.41 7.74 4.07
CA TYR A 103 -12.20 8.91 3.75
C TYR A 103 -13.37 9.16 4.74
N GLN A 104 -13.63 8.22 5.62
CA GLN A 104 -14.64 8.38 6.66
C GLN A 104 -13.99 8.87 7.96
N ARG A 105 -14.54 9.92 8.56
CA ARG A 105 -14.00 10.58 9.76
C ARG A 105 -13.71 9.62 10.91
N ASP A 106 -14.64 8.73 11.22
CA ASP A 106 -14.63 7.89 12.40
C ASP A 106 -14.28 6.41 12.09
N PHE A 107 -13.71 6.15 10.91
CA PHE A 107 -13.32 4.82 10.49
C PHE A 107 -11.90 4.80 9.93
N GLU A 108 -11.00 4.04 10.59
CA GLU A 108 -9.64 3.81 10.10
C GLU A 108 -9.61 2.65 9.10
N ALA A 109 -8.90 2.85 7.98
CA ALA A 109 -8.78 1.86 6.93
C ALA A 109 -7.33 1.74 6.45
N TYR A 110 -6.52 0.93 7.13
CA TYR A 110 -5.17 0.65 6.66
C TYR A 110 -5.18 -0.09 5.31
N ALA A 111 -5.98 -1.15 5.20
CA ALA A 111 -6.11 -1.89 3.95
C ALA A 111 -7.19 -1.30 3.04
N VAL A 112 -6.96 -1.35 1.73
CA VAL A 112 -7.97 -0.99 0.72
C VAL A 112 -9.24 -1.82 0.85
N THR A 113 -9.11 -3.08 1.23
CA THR A 113 -10.20 -4.05 1.43
C THR A 113 -11.15 -3.66 2.55
N ALA A 114 -10.68 -2.90 3.55
CA ALA A 114 -11.51 -2.45 4.67
C ALA A 114 -12.68 -1.55 4.24
N GLN A 115 -12.47 -0.71 3.22
CA GLN A 115 -13.52 0.15 2.66
C GLN A 115 -14.04 -0.31 1.30
N HIS A 116 -13.27 -1.12 0.59
CA HIS A 116 -13.59 -1.63 -0.74
C HIS A 116 -13.51 -3.16 -0.81
N PRO A 117 -14.30 -3.90 -0.03
CA PRO A 117 -14.23 -5.38 -0.03
C PRO A 117 -14.57 -5.98 -1.40
N ALA A 118 -15.27 -5.25 -2.26
CA ALA A 118 -15.60 -5.66 -3.62
C ALA A 118 -14.35 -5.88 -4.51
N ILE A 119 -13.19 -5.33 -4.14
CA ILE A 119 -11.93 -5.57 -4.87
C ILE A 119 -11.58 -7.06 -4.90
N LEU A 120 -11.91 -7.81 -3.85
CA LEU A 120 -11.66 -9.25 -3.78
C LEU A 120 -12.49 -10.03 -4.82
N ALA A 121 -13.76 -9.65 -5.00
CA ALA A 121 -14.64 -10.23 -6.02
C ALA A 121 -14.15 -9.85 -7.41
N LEU A 122 -13.84 -8.58 -7.63
CA LEU A 122 -13.29 -8.08 -8.90
C LEU A 122 -12.06 -8.86 -9.34
N TYR A 123 -11.13 -9.12 -8.41
CA TYR A 123 -9.90 -9.86 -8.73
C TYR A 123 -10.19 -11.34 -9.06
N ARG A 124 -11.16 -11.97 -8.36
CA ARG A 124 -11.59 -13.36 -8.68
C ARG A 124 -12.28 -13.45 -10.04
N GLU A 125 -13.17 -12.51 -10.35
CA GLU A 125 -13.86 -12.44 -11.66
C GLU A 125 -12.86 -12.25 -12.81
N ALA A 126 -11.81 -11.46 -12.56
CA ALA A 126 -10.68 -11.30 -13.49
C ALA A 126 -9.74 -12.52 -13.54
N LYS A 127 -10.04 -13.60 -12.79
CA LYS A 127 -9.24 -14.85 -12.70
C LYS A 127 -7.81 -14.60 -12.22
N LEU A 128 -7.60 -13.58 -11.44
CA LEU A 128 -6.30 -13.31 -10.83
C LEU A 128 -6.04 -14.33 -9.71
N THR A 129 -4.85 -14.88 -9.69
CA THR A 129 -4.41 -15.86 -8.69
C THR A 129 -3.40 -15.27 -7.71
N THR A 130 -2.71 -14.23 -8.13
CA THR A 130 -1.61 -13.61 -7.39
C THR A 130 -1.81 -12.10 -7.25
N VAL A 131 -1.48 -11.57 -6.06
CA VAL A 131 -1.43 -10.12 -5.81
C VAL A 131 -0.01 -9.77 -5.37
N VAL A 132 0.61 -8.86 -6.11
CA VAL A 132 1.92 -8.30 -5.79
C VAL A 132 1.71 -6.92 -5.19
N VAL A 133 2.23 -6.69 -3.99
CA VAL A 133 2.02 -5.47 -3.21
C VAL A 133 3.34 -4.72 -3.06
N CYS A 134 3.31 -3.41 -3.30
CA CYS A 134 4.43 -2.50 -3.05
C CYS A 134 3.92 -1.13 -2.59
N GLY A 135 4.76 -0.28 -2.05
CA GLY A 135 4.41 1.10 -1.66
C GLY A 135 4.67 1.45 -0.20
N ILE A 136 3.76 2.20 0.44
CA ILE A 136 3.91 2.82 1.77
C ILE A 136 2.67 2.57 2.64
N ALA A 137 2.75 2.30 3.95
CA ALA A 137 3.96 1.84 4.61
C ALA A 137 4.00 0.32 4.55
N ALA A 138 5.19 -0.24 4.29
CA ALA A 138 5.40 -1.69 4.14
C ALA A 138 4.81 -2.51 5.29
N ASN A 139 4.95 -2.04 6.52
CA ASN A 139 4.48 -2.72 7.74
C ASN A 139 3.09 -2.25 8.21
N ILE A 140 2.41 -1.38 7.48
CA ILE A 140 1.07 -0.89 7.81
C ILE A 140 0.16 -1.15 6.61
N CYS A 141 -0.09 -0.16 5.76
CA CYS A 141 -1.06 -0.28 4.67
C CYS A 141 -0.74 -1.43 3.71
N CYS A 142 0.53 -1.60 3.32
CA CYS A 142 0.94 -2.73 2.47
C CYS A 142 0.73 -4.07 3.16
N PHE A 143 1.15 -4.20 4.43
CA PHE A 143 1.00 -5.44 5.19
C PHE A 143 -0.47 -5.81 5.39
N TYR A 144 -1.32 -4.86 5.81
CA TYR A 144 -2.74 -5.14 6.02
C TYR A 144 -3.45 -5.51 4.72
N ALA A 145 -3.12 -4.85 3.61
CA ALA A 145 -3.63 -5.23 2.28
C ALA A 145 -3.16 -6.64 1.89
N ALA A 146 -1.87 -6.92 2.02
CA ALA A 146 -1.29 -8.24 1.73
C ALA A 146 -1.93 -9.35 2.57
N ARG A 147 -2.11 -9.11 3.88
CA ARG A 147 -2.80 -10.03 4.80
C ARG A 147 -4.22 -10.34 4.33
N ASP A 148 -5.00 -9.32 4.00
CA ASP A 148 -6.39 -9.50 3.63
C ASP A 148 -6.53 -10.26 2.30
N PHE A 149 -5.69 -9.97 1.30
CA PHE A 149 -5.65 -10.75 0.06
C PHE A 149 -5.20 -12.20 0.33
N ARG A 150 -4.21 -12.41 1.21
CA ARG A 150 -3.76 -13.74 1.57
C ARG A 150 -4.84 -14.56 2.26
N GLN A 151 -5.58 -13.96 3.18
CA GLN A 151 -6.73 -14.57 3.87
C GLN A 151 -7.89 -14.84 2.89
N ALA A 152 -8.02 -14.05 1.84
CA ALA A 152 -9.00 -14.27 0.77
C ALA A 152 -8.60 -15.39 -0.21
N GLY A 153 -7.43 -16.03 -0.02
CA GLY A 153 -6.98 -17.19 -0.79
C GLY A 153 -6.05 -16.87 -1.97
N PHE A 154 -5.65 -15.63 -2.16
CA PHE A 154 -4.66 -15.26 -3.18
C PHE A 154 -3.25 -15.68 -2.75
N ARG A 155 -2.38 -16.00 -3.71
CA ARG A 155 -0.94 -15.95 -3.50
C ARG A 155 -0.53 -14.48 -3.38
N VAL A 156 0.28 -14.14 -2.39
CA VAL A 156 0.65 -12.73 -2.14
C VAL A 156 2.16 -12.60 -2.04
N LEU A 157 2.71 -11.68 -2.83
CA LEU A 157 4.10 -11.26 -2.77
C LEU A 157 4.18 -9.79 -2.33
N MET A 158 5.07 -9.50 -1.38
CA MET A 158 5.46 -8.12 -1.04
C MET A 158 6.84 -7.82 -1.60
N VAL A 159 6.98 -6.69 -2.31
CA VAL A 159 8.24 -6.30 -2.96
C VAL A 159 9.01 -5.37 -2.03
N GLU A 160 10.10 -5.89 -1.42
CA GLU A 160 10.82 -5.21 -0.35
C GLU A 160 11.54 -3.94 -0.82
N ASP A 161 12.23 -3.98 -1.96
CA ASP A 161 12.96 -2.83 -2.53
C ASP A 161 12.06 -1.80 -3.24
N ALA A 162 10.77 -2.13 -3.40
CA ALA A 162 9.73 -1.23 -3.87
C ALA A 162 8.74 -0.82 -2.75
N SER A 163 9.12 -1.00 -1.49
CA SER A 163 8.28 -0.67 -0.33
C SER A 163 9.10 0.02 0.76
N ALA A 164 8.55 1.08 1.34
CA ALA A 164 9.12 1.80 2.48
C ALA A 164 8.26 1.64 3.72
N GLY A 165 8.87 1.53 4.90
CA GLY A 165 8.17 1.31 6.16
C GLY A 165 8.68 2.17 7.31
N ILE A 166 7.85 2.35 8.32
CA ILE A 166 8.15 3.15 9.50
C ILE A 166 7.65 2.44 10.76
N ASP A 167 8.49 2.39 11.80
CA ASP A 167 8.06 1.87 13.09
C ASP A 167 7.22 2.90 13.84
N VAL A 168 6.05 2.47 14.33
CA VAL A 168 5.10 3.31 15.09
C VAL A 168 4.89 2.69 16.46
N PRO A 169 5.79 2.94 17.44
CA PRO A 169 5.75 2.32 18.76
C PRO A 169 4.41 2.49 19.50
N PRO A 170 3.75 3.68 19.51
CA PRO A 170 2.47 3.83 20.19
C PRO A 170 1.37 2.92 19.64
N ALA A 171 1.43 2.57 18.35
CA ALA A 171 0.47 1.66 17.71
C ALA A 171 0.92 0.19 17.75
N GLY A 172 2.11 -0.12 18.26
CA GLY A 172 2.68 -1.47 18.25
C GLY A 172 3.04 -1.99 16.85
N LEU A 173 3.18 -1.08 15.87
CA LEU A 173 3.44 -1.42 14.47
C LEU A 173 4.94 -1.35 14.19
N PHE A 174 5.61 -2.50 14.23
CA PHE A 174 7.04 -2.65 14.01
C PHE A 174 7.31 -3.44 12.72
N ARG A 175 8.24 -2.94 11.90
CA ARG A 175 8.60 -3.57 10.60
C ARG A 175 9.02 -5.04 10.74
N ALA A 176 9.89 -5.34 11.69
CA ALA A 176 10.36 -6.70 11.92
C ALA A 176 9.21 -7.64 12.30
N LYS A 177 8.37 -7.21 13.26
CA LYS A 177 7.24 -8.00 13.75
C LYS A 177 6.22 -8.29 12.66
N THR A 178 5.82 -7.28 11.87
CA THR A 178 4.86 -7.48 10.78
C THR A 178 5.41 -8.34 9.66
N ARG A 179 6.73 -8.27 9.40
CA ARG A 179 7.39 -9.17 8.44
C ARG A 179 7.36 -10.63 8.91
N GLU A 180 7.66 -10.90 10.18
CA GLU A 180 7.55 -12.23 10.77
C GLU A 180 6.11 -12.79 10.69
N GLU A 181 5.13 -11.97 11.04
CA GLU A 181 3.70 -12.30 10.91
C GLU A 181 3.32 -12.60 9.47
N GLY A 182 3.78 -11.79 8.53
CA GLY A 182 3.54 -11.98 7.10
C GLY A 182 4.08 -13.32 6.58
N VAL A 183 5.30 -13.66 6.97
CA VAL A 183 5.91 -14.96 6.63
C VAL A 183 5.08 -16.11 7.23
N ALA A 184 4.65 -15.99 8.48
CA ALA A 184 3.81 -17.00 9.14
C ALA A 184 2.44 -17.18 8.44
N LEU A 185 1.89 -16.11 7.85
CA LEU A 185 0.67 -16.15 7.05
C LEU A 185 0.90 -16.69 5.62
N GLY A 186 2.15 -16.92 5.22
CA GLY A 186 2.51 -17.37 3.88
C GLY A 186 2.55 -16.26 2.84
N ILE A 187 2.79 -15.01 3.26
CA ILE A 187 3.15 -13.91 2.36
C ILE A 187 4.62 -14.09 1.97
N GLU A 188 4.90 -14.02 0.67
CA GLU A 188 6.24 -14.14 0.12
C GLU A 188 6.88 -12.75 0.02
N TYR A 189 8.15 -12.62 0.40
CA TYR A 189 8.91 -11.36 0.31
C TYR A 189 9.97 -11.50 -0.76
N VAL A 190 9.96 -10.59 -1.73
CA VAL A 190 10.82 -10.61 -2.92
C VAL A 190 11.39 -9.23 -3.21
N ASN A 191 12.39 -9.17 -4.07
CA ASN A 191 12.84 -7.92 -4.68
C ASN A 191 12.34 -7.81 -6.12
N THR A 192 12.39 -6.61 -6.70
CA THR A 192 11.96 -6.34 -8.08
C THR A 192 12.59 -7.29 -9.09
N ASP A 193 13.85 -7.66 -8.92
CA ASP A 193 14.57 -8.57 -9.84
C ASP A 193 13.97 -9.98 -9.94
N PHE A 194 13.14 -10.38 -8.97
CA PHE A 194 12.39 -11.65 -9.07
C PHE A 194 11.25 -11.56 -10.09
N LEU A 195 10.78 -10.38 -10.42
CA LEU A 195 9.59 -10.12 -11.24
C LEU A 195 9.92 -9.59 -12.63
N VAL A 196 11.15 -9.13 -12.86
CA VAL A 196 11.63 -8.46 -14.09
C VAL A 196 12.42 -9.39 -14.98
#